data_aa744b2690bc1d62340983e42119bd04
#
_entry.id   aa744b2690bc1d62340983e42119bd04
#
_cell.length_a   1.000
_cell.length_b   1.000
_cell.length_c   1.000
_cell.angle_alpha   90.00
_cell.angle_beta   90.00
_cell.angle_gamma   90.00
#
_symmetry.space_group_name_H-M   'P 1'
#
loop_
_entity.id
_entity.type
_entity.pdbx_description
1 polymer ?
#
loop_
_entity_poly.entity_id
_entity_poly.type
_entity_poly.pdbx_seq_one_letter_code
_entity_poly.pdbx_strand_id
1 'polypeptide(L)'
;HGSKHSGSYSGRRTIDRRWCVVISTVVINVVVMALAINFTVHKTGTTQTGELTMAGATEAGAEFAHATVGSCLNWDDNSSDTQIDSLKKVHCDKPHRFEVAGIVDLTTYPSQRFATGEEPLSPAQVDSLRLGLCRPFINSYLPQGLDPAGRFRIGILQPGAESWKRGVRTLVCGIEASPSVSLSANPEFTGTVAKQDQSLIWATGSCLASHPQHPHDVQEVDCRKPHTMET
;
A
#
# COMPACT_ATOMS: atom_id res chain seq x y z
N HIS A 1 78.97 32.84 -19.13
CA HIS A 1 79.72 32.32 -17.97
C HIS A 1 78.75 31.86 -16.93
N GLY A 2 78.48 30.64 -16.71
CA GLY A 2 79.17 29.60 -15.98
C GLY A 2 78.40 29.52 -14.71
N SER A 3 77.98 28.51 -14.14
CA SER A 3 78.41 27.13 -14.00
C SER A 3 77.31 26.34 -13.26
N LYS A 4 77.19 25.11 -13.58
CA LYS A 4 76.36 24.04 -12.95
C LYS A 4 76.80 23.82 -11.51
N HIS A 5 75.87 23.44 -10.62
CA HIS A 5 76.09 22.39 -9.62
C HIS A 5 74.85 21.54 -9.41
N SER A 6 74.94 20.31 -9.84
CA SER A 6 74.14 19.18 -9.57
C SER A 6 74.45 18.66 -8.16
N GLY A 7 73.45 18.49 -7.33
CA GLY A 7 73.58 17.89 -6.00
C GLY A 7 72.47 16.84 -5.85
N SER A 8 72.81 15.61 -6.21
CA SER A 8 72.00 14.39 -5.97
C SER A 8 72.12 13.99 -4.50
N TYR A 9 71.05 14.11 -3.72
CA TYR A 9 70.92 13.53 -2.40
C TYR A 9 70.10 12.23 -2.47
N SER A 10 70.79 11.12 -2.65
CA SER A 10 70.25 9.77 -2.41
C SER A 10 70.39 9.45 -0.92
N GLY A 11 69.36 9.80 -0.16
CA GLY A 11 69.21 9.38 1.22
C GLY A 11 68.37 8.08 1.29
N ARG A 12 68.96 6.90 1.22
CA ARG A 12 68.38 5.65 1.64
C ARG A 12 68.13 5.72 3.14
N ARG A 13 66.88 5.96 3.56
CA ARG A 13 66.47 5.71 4.95
C ARG A 13 66.35 4.20 5.15
N THR A 14 67.30 3.63 5.88
CA THR A 14 67.22 2.29 6.42
C THR A 14 66.09 2.29 7.46
N ILE A 15 64.96 1.70 7.13
CA ILE A 15 63.87 1.53 8.08
C ILE A 15 64.33 0.50 9.11
N ASP A 16 64.48 0.93 10.36
CA ASP A 16 64.97 0.14 11.46
C ASP A 16 63.97 -1.04 11.71
N ARG A 17 64.51 -2.24 11.83
CA ARG A 17 63.75 -3.49 11.98
C ARG A 17 62.76 -3.44 13.15
N ARG A 18 63.03 -2.62 14.14
CA ARG A 18 62.18 -2.36 15.30
C ARG A 18 60.93 -1.59 14.93
N TRP A 19 61.00 -0.68 13.99
CA TRP A 19 59.86 0.11 13.49
C TRP A 19 58.89 -0.75 12.63
N CYS A 20 59.43 -1.68 11.86
CA CYS A 20 58.59 -2.60 11.08
C CYS A 20 57.74 -3.52 11.98
N VAL A 21 58.26 -3.97 13.13
CA VAL A 21 57.51 -4.80 14.08
C VAL A 21 56.38 -3.98 14.74
N VAL A 22 56.65 -2.73 15.15
CA VAL A 22 55.65 -1.87 15.79
C VAL A 22 54.53 -1.50 14.80
N ILE A 23 54.85 -1.15 13.56
CA ILE A 23 53.86 -0.86 12.53
C ILE A 23 53.02 -2.09 12.20
N SER A 24 53.65 -3.29 12.12
CA SER A 24 52.93 -4.53 11.82
C SER A 24 51.95 -4.91 12.94
N THR A 25 52.31 -4.72 14.22
CA THR A 25 51.39 -5.00 15.34
C THR A 25 50.24 -4.01 15.42
N VAL A 26 50.46 -2.73 15.14
CA VAL A 26 49.41 -1.72 15.12
C VAL A 26 48.43 -1.98 13.97
N VAL A 27 48.91 -2.32 12.77
CA VAL A 27 48.04 -2.61 11.61
C VAL A 27 47.22 -3.88 11.87
N ILE A 28 47.82 -4.95 12.45
CA ILE A 28 47.08 -6.16 12.78
C ILE A 28 45.99 -5.90 13.81
N ASN A 29 46.23 -5.08 14.84
CA ASN A 29 45.21 -4.76 15.84
C ASN A 29 44.07 -3.92 15.24
N VAL A 30 44.38 -2.97 14.37
CA VAL A 30 43.35 -2.17 13.68
C VAL A 30 42.48 -3.04 12.75
N VAL A 31 43.10 -3.96 12.02
CA VAL A 31 42.36 -4.89 11.15
C VAL A 31 41.48 -5.86 11.95
N VAL A 32 42.02 -6.41 13.08
CA VAL A 32 41.22 -7.28 13.97
C VAL A 32 40.07 -6.52 14.60
N MET A 33 40.28 -5.26 15.02
CA MET A 33 39.22 -4.43 15.57
C MET A 33 38.16 -4.07 14.52
N ALA A 34 38.55 -3.74 13.27
CA ALA A 34 37.65 -3.49 12.17
C ALA A 34 36.87 -4.75 11.78
N LEU A 35 37.48 -5.93 11.78
CA LEU A 35 36.78 -7.19 11.55
C LEU A 35 35.82 -7.54 12.68
N ALA A 36 36.19 -7.30 13.94
CA ALA A 36 35.29 -7.49 15.08
C ALA A 36 34.06 -6.57 15.03
N ILE A 37 34.27 -5.32 14.65
CA ILE A 37 33.14 -4.34 14.47
C ILE A 37 32.24 -4.78 13.33
N ASN A 38 32.78 -5.22 12.19
CA ASN A 38 31.96 -5.73 11.09
C ASN A 38 31.23 -7.04 11.47
N PHE A 39 31.83 -7.91 12.29
CA PHE A 39 31.19 -9.15 12.72
C PHE A 39 30.10 -8.90 13.76
N THR A 40 30.21 -7.89 14.61
CA THR A 40 29.16 -7.47 15.54
C THR A 40 28.05 -6.73 14.81
N VAL A 41 28.35 -5.90 13.83
CA VAL A 41 27.33 -5.22 13.00
C VAL A 41 26.58 -6.24 12.12
N HIS A 42 27.23 -7.29 11.60
CA HIS A 42 26.55 -8.36 10.87
C HIS A 42 25.74 -9.32 11.75
N LYS A 43 26.02 -9.44 13.05
CA LYS A 43 25.21 -10.26 13.97
C LYS A 43 24.07 -9.48 14.65
N THR A 44 24.11 -8.16 14.66
CA THR A 44 23.00 -7.31 15.12
C THR A 44 22.19 -6.70 13.99
N GLY A 45 22.42 -7.12 12.75
CA GLY A 45 21.52 -6.95 11.63
C GLY A 45 20.35 -7.93 11.71
N THR A 46 19.74 -8.05 12.88
CA THR A 46 18.31 -8.27 12.97
C THR A 46 17.74 -7.00 12.34
N THR A 47 17.23 -7.12 11.13
CA THR A 47 16.23 -6.24 10.61
C THR A 47 15.13 -6.20 11.68
N GLN A 48 15.20 -5.27 12.62
CA GLN A 48 14.01 -4.70 13.18
C GLN A 48 13.38 -3.96 12.00
N THR A 49 12.68 -4.71 11.14
CA THR A 49 11.38 -4.25 10.70
C THR A 49 10.75 -3.79 12.00
N GLY A 50 10.60 -2.49 12.16
CA GLY A 50 9.84 -1.95 13.26
C GLY A 50 8.44 -2.50 13.11
N GLU A 51 8.25 -3.70 13.63
CA GLU A 51 6.98 -4.21 14.06
C GLU A 51 6.63 -3.30 15.23
N LEU A 52 5.94 -2.21 14.89
CA LEU A 52 5.10 -1.50 15.81
C LEU A 52 4.07 -2.54 16.26
N THR A 53 4.47 -3.37 17.23
CA THR A 53 3.53 -4.14 18.04
C THR A 53 2.68 -3.11 18.77
N MET A 54 1.62 -2.65 18.09
CA MET A 54 0.53 -1.94 18.74
C MET A 54 -0.19 -2.98 19.61
N ALA A 55 0.31 -3.14 20.83
CA ALA A 55 -0.40 -3.87 21.87
C ALA A 55 -1.77 -3.19 22.04
N GLY A 56 -2.84 -3.86 21.57
CA GLY A 56 -4.22 -3.37 21.70
C GLY A 56 -4.94 -3.03 20.39
N ALA A 57 -4.36 -3.29 19.22
CA ALA A 57 -5.13 -3.26 17.98
C ALA A 57 -6.14 -4.42 18.02
N THR A 58 -7.44 -4.14 17.84
CA THR A 58 -8.40 -5.16 17.45
C THR A 58 -7.91 -5.80 16.15
N GLU A 59 -8.19 -7.10 15.92
CA GLU A 59 -7.71 -7.82 14.72
C GLU A 59 -7.95 -7.04 13.42
N ALA A 60 -9.08 -6.37 13.28
CA ALA A 60 -9.39 -5.52 12.13
C ALA A 60 -8.43 -4.34 11.92
N GLY A 61 -7.97 -3.71 12.99
CA GLY A 61 -6.97 -2.63 12.90
C GLY A 61 -5.58 -3.17 12.50
N ALA A 62 -5.25 -4.39 12.90
CA ALA A 62 -4.02 -5.06 12.51
C ALA A 62 -4.04 -5.43 11.02
N GLU A 63 -5.14 -5.98 10.50
CA GLU A 63 -5.30 -6.31 9.08
C GLU A 63 -5.22 -5.09 8.17
N PHE A 64 -5.76 -3.94 8.62
CA PHE A 64 -5.64 -2.68 7.89
C PHE A 64 -4.19 -2.20 7.80
N ALA A 65 -3.42 -2.35 8.87
CA ALA A 65 -1.99 -2.03 8.92
C ALA A 65 -1.12 -3.00 8.10
N HIS A 66 -1.59 -4.22 7.89
CA HIS A 66 -0.88 -5.27 7.13
C HIS A 66 -1.36 -5.43 5.68
N ALA A 67 -2.30 -4.61 5.22
CA ALA A 67 -2.68 -4.57 3.82
C ALA A 67 -1.45 -4.20 2.97
N THR A 68 -1.22 -4.95 1.91
CA THR A 68 -0.12 -4.72 0.94
C THR A 68 -0.68 -4.72 -0.47
N VAL A 69 -0.01 -4.03 -1.39
CA VAL A 69 -0.40 -4.04 -2.81
C VAL A 69 -0.54 -5.48 -3.32
N GLY A 70 -1.64 -5.77 -4.00
CA GLY A 70 -2.01 -7.10 -4.48
C GLY A 70 -2.73 -7.98 -3.43
N SER A 71 -2.95 -7.49 -2.20
CA SER A 71 -3.77 -8.21 -1.22
C SER A 71 -5.25 -8.15 -1.60
N CYS A 72 -5.96 -9.26 -1.40
CA CYS A 72 -7.41 -9.33 -1.52
C CYS A 72 -8.03 -9.31 -0.14
N LEU A 73 -9.02 -8.43 0.04
CA LEU A 73 -9.65 -8.16 1.33
C LEU A 73 -11.14 -8.47 1.28
N ASN A 74 -11.65 -9.01 2.36
CA ASN A 74 -13.08 -9.25 2.56
C ASN A 74 -13.50 -8.78 3.96
N TRP A 75 -14.79 -8.56 4.18
CA TRP A 75 -15.40 -8.17 5.44
C TRP A 75 -16.83 -8.66 5.54
N ASP A 76 -17.38 -8.61 6.74
CA ASP A 76 -18.75 -9.05 6.99
C ASP A 76 -19.76 -7.98 6.54
N ASP A 77 -20.93 -8.37 6.02
CA ASP A 77 -21.95 -7.49 5.43
C ASP A 77 -22.52 -6.41 6.39
N ASN A 78 -22.24 -6.52 7.67
CA ASN A 78 -22.71 -5.56 8.68
C ASN A 78 -21.82 -4.30 8.79
N SER A 79 -20.73 -4.23 8.03
CA SER A 79 -19.84 -3.06 8.02
C SER A 79 -20.39 -1.97 7.11
N SER A 80 -20.26 -0.71 7.53
CA SER A 80 -20.60 0.44 6.66
C SER A 80 -19.65 0.52 5.47
N ASP A 81 -20.11 1.04 4.34
CA ASP A 81 -19.42 1.05 3.05
C ASP A 81 -17.96 1.57 3.05
N THR A 82 -17.57 2.33 4.05
CA THR A 82 -16.24 2.95 4.12
C THR A 82 -15.49 2.70 5.43
N GLN A 83 -16.17 2.26 6.49
CA GLN A 83 -15.58 1.98 7.79
C GLN A 83 -15.69 0.48 8.08
N ILE A 84 -14.56 -0.21 8.04
CA ILE A 84 -14.55 -1.67 8.10
C ILE A 84 -13.90 -2.11 9.39
N ASP A 85 -14.68 -2.74 10.27
CA ASP A 85 -14.24 -3.24 11.56
C ASP A 85 -13.87 -4.74 11.52
N SER A 86 -14.29 -5.46 10.47
CA SER A 86 -14.09 -6.92 10.32
C SER A 86 -13.22 -7.28 9.11
N LEU A 87 -12.28 -6.38 8.73
CA LEU A 87 -11.41 -6.58 7.57
C LEU A 87 -10.55 -7.84 7.72
N LYS A 88 -10.59 -8.69 6.70
CA LYS A 88 -9.81 -9.93 6.63
C LYS A 88 -9.07 -10.02 5.30
N LYS A 89 -7.79 -10.36 5.35
CA LYS A 89 -7.03 -10.71 4.16
C LYS A 89 -7.41 -12.14 3.74
N VAL A 90 -7.76 -12.29 2.48
CA VAL A 90 -8.14 -13.58 1.89
C VAL A 90 -7.29 -13.88 0.66
N HIS A 91 -7.29 -15.14 0.23
CA HIS A 91 -6.65 -15.51 -1.03
C HIS A 91 -7.50 -14.99 -2.20
N CYS A 92 -6.87 -14.39 -3.23
CA CYS A 92 -7.61 -13.76 -4.34
C CYS A 92 -8.43 -14.73 -5.19
N ASP A 93 -8.18 -16.05 -5.11
CA ASP A 93 -9.01 -17.07 -5.72
C ASP A 93 -10.31 -17.35 -4.96
N LYS A 94 -10.49 -16.75 -3.78
CA LYS A 94 -11.69 -16.80 -2.97
C LYS A 94 -12.53 -15.55 -3.17
N PRO A 95 -13.85 -15.61 -2.86
CA PRO A 95 -14.70 -14.43 -2.88
C PRO A 95 -14.11 -13.32 -1.99
N HIS A 96 -13.98 -12.12 -2.54
CA HIS A 96 -13.50 -10.94 -1.85
C HIS A 96 -14.14 -9.68 -2.46
N ARG A 97 -14.07 -8.57 -1.71
CA ARG A 97 -14.73 -7.31 -2.08
C ARG A 97 -13.77 -6.27 -2.58
N PHE A 98 -12.48 -6.43 -2.28
CA PHE A 98 -11.50 -5.38 -2.51
C PHE A 98 -10.12 -5.96 -2.86
N GLU A 99 -9.46 -5.40 -3.87
CA GLU A 99 -8.09 -5.70 -4.25
C GLU A 99 -7.23 -4.44 -4.05
N VAL A 100 -6.20 -4.55 -3.22
CA VAL A 100 -5.35 -3.41 -2.82
C VAL A 100 -4.42 -3.00 -3.95
N ALA A 101 -4.49 -1.74 -4.36
CA ALA A 101 -3.59 -1.15 -5.36
C ALA A 101 -2.56 -0.17 -4.75
N GLY A 102 -2.84 0.38 -3.58
CA GLY A 102 -1.93 1.31 -2.92
C GLY A 102 -2.37 1.67 -1.51
N ILE A 103 -1.46 2.30 -0.78
CA ILE A 103 -1.66 2.72 0.61
C ILE A 103 -1.25 4.17 0.73
N VAL A 104 -2.09 4.98 1.38
CA VAL A 104 -1.87 6.41 1.60
C VAL A 104 -1.78 6.66 3.10
N ASP A 105 -0.65 7.19 3.53
CA ASP A 105 -0.49 7.74 4.88
C ASP A 105 -0.97 9.21 4.86
N LEU A 106 -2.08 9.47 5.52
CA LEU A 106 -2.66 10.82 5.61
C LEU A 106 -1.80 11.77 6.42
N THR A 107 -0.84 11.31 7.21
CA THR A 107 0.05 12.18 8.00
C THR A 107 1.12 12.84 7.13
N THR A 108 1.31 12.37 5.91
CA THR A 108 2.31 12.88 4.96
C THR A 108 1.70 13.87 3.97
N TYR A 109 2.55 14.79 3.48
CA TYR A 109 2.16 15.69 2.40
C TYR A 109 1.91 14.92 1.08
N PRO A 110 0.90 15.28 0.27
CA PRO A 110 -0.02 16.42 0.41
C PRO A 110 -1.31 16.13 1.20
N SER A 111 -1.48 14.93 1.72
CA SER A 111 -2.71 14.46 2.35
C SER A 111 -2.83 14.79 3.84
N GLN A 112 -1.80 15.33 4.47
CA GLN A 112 -1.75 15.62 5.92
C GLN A 112 -2.92 16.47 6.44
N ARG A 113 -3.51 17.33 5.61
CA ARG A 113 -4.68 18.15 5.96
C ARG A 113 -5.91 17.33 6.35
N PHE A 114 -5.97 16.07 5.93
CA PHE A 114 -7.06 15.17 6.24
C PHE A 114 -6.83 14.34 7.50
N ALA A 115 -5.63 14.42 8.08
CA ALA A 115 -5.26 13.65 9.26
C ALA A 115 -5.60 14.33 10.59
N THR A 116 -6.07 15.58 10.58
CA THR A 116 -6.18 16.44 11.77
C THR A 116 -7.48 16.28 12.53
N GLY A 117 -8.49 15.61 11.96
CA GLY A 117 -9.79 15.40 12.59
C GLY A 117 -9.73 14.32 13.69
N GLU A 118 -10.57 14.46 14.71
CA GLU A 118 -10.76 13.46 15.76
C GLU A 118 -11.59 12.26 15.29
N GLU A 119 -12.47 12.50 14.32
CA GLU A 119 -13.33 11.49 13.70
C GLU A 119 -12.79 11.09 12.33
N PRO A 120 -13.12 9.87 11.85
CA PRO A 120 -12.83 9.45 10.49
C PRO A 120 -13.41 10.41 9.44
N LEU A 121 -12.92 10.33 8.22
CA LEU A 121 -13.44 11.12 7.12
C LEU A 121 -14.92 10.79 6.87
N SER A 122 -15.74 11.81 6.63
CA SER A 122 -17.12 11.61 6.23
C SER A 122 -17.20 10.94 4.84
N PRO A 123 -18.30 10.25 4.50
CA PRO A 123 -18.46 9.65 3.17
C PRO A 123 -18.21 10.63 2.02
N ALA A 124 -18.69 11.86 2.12
CA ALA A 124 -18.47 12.89 1.12
C ALA A 124 -16.99 13.28 0.96
N GLN A 125 -16.22 13.30 2.06
CA GLN A 125 -14.77 13.52 2.02
C GLN A 125 -14.06 12.33 1.37
N VAL A 126 -14.41 11.10 1.76
CA VAL A 126 -13.86 9.88 1.15
C VAL A 126 -14.11 9.87 -0.36
N ASP A 127 -15.33 10.17 -0.81
CA ASP A 127 -15.67 10.23 -2.23
C ASP A 127 -14.87 11.30 -2.97
N SER A 128 -14.70 12.47 -2.37
CA SER A 128 -13.88 13.54 -2.96
C SER A 128 -12.42 13.17 -3.13
N LEU A 129 -11.89 12.30 -2.24
CA LEU A 129 -10.52 11.84 -2.26
C LEU A 129 -10.30 10.63 -3.18
N ARG A 130 -11.31 9.81 -3.41
CA ARG A 130 -11.24 8.56 -4.16
C ARG A 130 -10.49 8.70 -5.48
N LEU A 131 -10.89 9.63 -6.32
CA LEU A 131 -10.25 9.82 -7.63
C LEU A 131 -8.89 10.52 -7.49
N GLY A 132 -8.79 11.54 -6.63
CA GLY A 132 -7.57 12.34 -6.49
C GLY A 132 -6.41 11.56 -5.88
N LEU A 133 -6.67 10.79 -4.84
CA LEU A 133 -5.62 10.03 -4.14
C LEU A 133 -5.38 8.65 -4.74
N CYS A 134 -6.45 7.92 -5.13
CA CYS A 134 -6.32 6.50 -5.47
C CYS A 134 -6.02 6.26 -6.95
N ARG A 135 -6.45 7.10 -7.88
CA ARG A 135 -6.22 6.90 -9.32
C ARG A 135 -4.75 6.65 -9.70
N PRO A 136 -3.75 7.38 -9.16
CA PRO A 136 -2.35 7.11 -9.49
C PRO A 136 -1.91 5.68 -9.12
N PHE A 137 -2.37 5.16 -7.98
CA PHE A 137 -2.07 3.79 -7.55
C PHE A 137 -2.75 2.76 -8.46
N ILE A 138 -4.01 3.01 -8.83
CA ILE A 138 -4.74 2.14 -9.76
C ILE A 138 -4.03 2.07 -11.11
N ASN A 139 -3.62 3.21 -11.67
CA ASN A 139 -2.91 3.26 -12.95
C ASN A 139 -1.55 2.57 -12.90
N SER A 140 -0.87 2.62 -11.75
CA SER A 140 0.38 1.88 -11.54
C SER A 140 0.15 0.38 -11.41
N TYR A 141 -0.93 -0.02 -10.72
CA TYR A 141 -1.29 -1.41 -10.48
C TYR A 141 -1.89 -2.10 -11.72
N LEU A 142 -2.73 -1.36 -12.48
CA LEU A 142 -3.35 -1.79 -13.73
C LEU A 142 -2.88 -0.90 -14.89
N PRO A 143 -1.78 -1.21 -15.57
CA PRO A 143 -1.29 -0.39 -16.67
C PRO A 143 -2.28 -0.21 -17.83
N GLN A 144 -3.19 -1.17 -18.02
CA GLN A 144 -4.30 -1.07 -18.98
C GLN A 144 -5.42 -0.13 -18.50
N GLY A 145 -5.39 0.29 -17.23
CA GLY A 145 -6.42 1.10 -16.60
C GLY A 145 -7.68 0.31 -16.23
N LEU A 146 -8.62 0.99 -15.55
CA LEU A 146 -9.97 0.49 -15.34
C LEU A 146 -10.87 0.96 -16.48
N ASP A 147 -11.73 0.07 -16.96
CA ASP A 147 -12.83 0.44 -17.85
C ASP A 147 -13.85 1.29 -17.06
N PRO A 148 -14.07 2.56 -17.43
CA PRO A 148 -15.00 3.44 -16.70
C PRO A 148 -16.46 2.98 -16.78
N ALA A 149 -16.82 2.19 -17.77
CA ALA A 149 -18.14 1.56 -17.93
C ALA A 149 -18.15 0.08 -17.52
N GLY A 150 -17.04 -0.40 -16.95
CA GLY A 150 -16.84 -1.80 -16.61
C GLY A 150 -17.45 -2.20 -15.26
N ARG A 151 -17.23 -3.48 -14.94
CA ARG A 151 -17.73 -4.11 -13.71
C ARG A 151 -16.92 -3.78 -12.46
N PHE A 152 -15.84 -3.02 -12.57
CA PHE A 152 -14.98 -2.62 -11.45
C PHE A 152 -14.88 -1.11 -11.34
N ARG A 153 -14.67 -0.63 -10.12
CA ARG A 153 -14.46 0.80 -9.84
C ARG A 153 -13.31 1.01 -8.86
N ILE A 154 -12.84 2.24 -8.78
CA ILE A 154 -11.87 2.65 -7.76
C ILE A 154 -12.56 2.64 -6.41
N GLY A 155 -12.01 1.86 -5.48
CA GLY A 155 -12.41 1.81 -4.09
C GLY A 155 -11.42 2.52 -3.17
N ILE A 156 -11.91 2.92 -2.00
CA ILE A 156 -11.10 3.50 -0.93
C ILE A 156 -11.65 3.04 0.41
N LEU A 157 -10.77 2.50 1.27
CA LEU A 157 -11.11 2.08 2.61
C LEU A 157 -10.40 2.95 3.63
N GLN A 158 -11.07 3.25 4.73
CA GLN A 158 -10.50 3.98 5.86
C GLN A 158 -10.64 3.18 7.16
N PRO A 159 -9.80 3.45 8.19
CA PRO A 159 -9.93 2.84 9.49
C PRO A 159 -11.28 3.19 10.13
N GLY A 160 -11.87 2.26 10.87
CA GLY A 160 -13.02 2.52 11.72
C GLY A 160 -12.70 3.55 12.83
N ALA A 161 -13.75 4.09 13.47
CA ALA A 161 -13.64 5.16 14.45
C ALA A 161 -12.66 4.86 15.60
N GLU A 162 -12.66 3.62 16.11
CA GLU A 162 -11.76 3.23 17.20
C GLU A 162 -10.29 3.20 16.76
N SER A 163 -10.00 2.76 15.55
CA SER A 163 -8.64 2.80 15.01
C SER A 163 -8.20 4.24 14.73
N TRP A 164 -9.13 5.08 14.27
CA TRP A 164 -8.87 6.50 14.06
C TRP A 164 -8.55 7.23 15.38
N LYS A 165 -9.31 6.99 16.45
CA LYS A 165 -9.03 7.52 17.81
C LYS A 165 -7.66 7.10 18.32
N ARG A 166 -7.19 5.90 17.97
CA ARG A 166 -5.83 5.43 18.30
C ARG A 166 -4.73 6.02 17.41
N GLY A 167 -5.08 6.90 16.49
CA GLY A 167 -4.12 7.59 15.63
C GLY A 167 -3.81 6.89 14.30
N VAL A 168 -4.53 5.84 13.92
CA VAL A 168 -4.37 5.23 12.58
C VAL A 168 -4.89 6.22 11.54
N ARG A 169 -4.04 6.58 10.58
CA ARG A 169 -4.30 7.59 9.55
C ARG A 169 -3.99 7.05 8.15
N THR A 170 -4.19 5.77 7.94
CA THR A 170 -3.90 5.08 6.69
C THR A 170 -5.18 4.89 5.89
N LEU A 171 -5.19 5.30 4.62
CA LEU A 171 -6.22 4.91 3.66
C LEU A 171 -5.68 3.80 2.76
N VAL A 172 -6.55 2.88 2.37
CA VAL A 172 -6.23 1.83 1.40
C VAL A 172 -6.96 2.13 0.10
N CYS A 173 -6.19 2.36 -0.95
CA CYS A 173 -6.68 2.52 -2.32
C CYS A 173 -6.73 1.16 -3.02
N GLY A 174 -7.78 0.88 -3.74
CA GLY A 174 -7.89 -0.39 -4.45
C GLY A 174 -9.02 -0.42 -5.46
N ILE A 175 -9.41 -1.61 -5.79
CA ILE A 175 -10.41 -1.93 -6.80
C ILE A 175 -11.49 -2.76 -6.15
N GLU A 176 -12.73 -2.41 -6.38
CA GLU A 176 -13.92 -3.10 -5.92
C GLU A 176 -14.89 -3.36 -7.07
N ALA A 177 -15.79 -4.32 -6.94
CA ALA A 177 -16.83 -4.52 -7.92
C ALA A 177 -17.82 -3.34 -7.85
N SER A 178 -18.29 -2.90 -9.02
CA SER A 178 -19.28 -1.84 -9.10
C SER A 178 -20.62 -2.33 -8.52
N PRO A 179 -21.35 -1.53 -7.70
CA PRO A 179 -22.70 -1.88 -7.25
C PRO A 179 -23.68 -2.12 -8.40
N SER A 180 -23.39 -1.59 -9.59
CA SER A 180 -24.21 -1.84 -10.77
C SER A 180 -24.22 -3.29 -11.25
N VAL A 181 -23.25 -4.12 -10.84
CA VAL A 181 -23.15 -5.53 -11.27
C VAL A 181 -23.97 -6.50 -10.41
N SER A 182 -24.59 -6.04 -9.33
CA SER A 182 -25.31 -6.90 -8.39
C SER A 182 -26.31 -6.10 -7.57
N LEU A 183 -27.32 -6.78 -7.03
CA LEU A 183 -28.24 -6.20 -6.04
C LEU A 183 -27.59 -5.94 -4.68
N SER A 184 -26.38 -6.43 -4.46
CA SER A 184 -25.59 -6.16 -3.25
C SER A 184 -24.92 -4.78 -3.33
N ALA A 185 -24.92 -4.03 -2.23
CA ALA A 185 -24.21 -2.76 -2.14
C ALA A 185 -22.69 -2.93 -2.28
N ASN A 186 -22.17 -4.07 -1.82
CA ASN A 186 -20.74 -4.43 -1.86
C ASN A 186 -20.56 -5.83 -2.47
N PRO A 187 -20.65 -5.96 -3.81
CA PRO A 187 -20.55 -7.27 -4.45
C PRO A 187 -19.17 -7.89 -4.28
N GLU A 188 -19.15 -9.22 -4.16
CA GLU A 188 -17.92 -9.99 -4.14
C GLU A 188 -17.50 -10.37 -5.56
N PHE A 189 -16.19 -10.56 -5.75
CA PHE A 189 -15.62 -11.14 -6.96
C PHE A 189 -14.50 -12.11 -6.59
N THR A 190 -14.03 -12.90 -7.55
CA THR A 190 -12.93 -13.86 -7.39
C THR A 190 -11.86 -13.60 -8.43
N GLY A 191 -10.61 -13.89 -8.09
CA GLY A 191 -9.47 -13.65 -8.98
C GLY A 191 -8.98 -12.20 -8.94
N THR A 192 -7.78 -11.94 -9.46
CA THR A 192 -7.22 -10.59 -9.53
C THR A 192 -7.78 -9.82 -10.73
N VAL A 193 -8.11 -8.55 -10.53
CA VAL A 193 -8.69 -7.69 -11.58
C VAL A 193 -7.79 -7.58 -12.82
N ALA A 194 -6.47 -7.60 -12.63
CA ALA A 194 -5.50 -7.56 -13.72
C ALA A 194 -5.63 -8.73 -14.71
N LYS A 195 -6.26 -9.83 -14.31
CA LYS A 195 -6.44 -11.05 -15.12
C LYS A 195 -7.88 -11.26 -15.57
N GLN A 196 -8.76 -10.29 -15.36
CA GLN A 196 -10.18 -10.41 -15.67
C GLN A 196 -10.59 -9.52 -16.83
N ASP A 197 -11.60 -9.97 -17.55
CA ASP A 197 -12.39 -9.11 -18.44
C ASP A 197 -13.17 -8.13 -17.56
N GLN A 198 -13.03 -6.85 -17.83
CA GLN A 198 -13.68 -5.78 -17.10
C GLN A 198 -15.06 -5.43 -17.66
N SER A 199 -15.44 -6.01 -18.79
CA SER A 199 -16.73 -5.72 -19.44
C SER A 199 -17.89 -6.01 -18.49
N LEU A 200 -18.85 -5.09 -18.46
CA LEU A 200 -20.09 -5.30 -17.73
C LEU A 200 -21.09 -6.02 -18.63
N ILE A 201 -21.37 -7.27 -18.29
CA ILE A 201 -22.33 -8.11 -18.98
C ILE A 201 -23.42 -8.49 -17.99
N TRP A 202 -24.67 -8.16 -18.30
CA TRP A 202 -25.81 -8.52 -17.49
C TRP A 202 -26.24 -9.96 -17.76
N ALA A 203 -26.66 -10.65 -16.72
CA ALA A 203 -27.23 -11.98 -16.88
C ALA A 203 -28.57 -11.90 -17.62
N THR A 204 -28.89 -12.93 -18.42
CA THR A 204 -30.20 -13.03 -19.04
C THR A 204 -31.30 -13.08 -17.97
N GLY A 205 -32.31 -12.23 -18.10
CA GLY A 205 -33.38 -12.07 -17.12
C GLY A 205 -33.10 -11.05 -16.02
N SER A 206 -31.97 -10.33 -16.08
CA SER A 206 -31.73 -9.19 -15.18
C SER A 206 -32.66 -8.02 -15.52
N CYS A 207 -33.28 -7.44 -14.50
CA CYS A 207 -34.09 -6.22 -14.63
C CYS A 207 -33.23 -4.98 -14.31
N LEU A 208 -33.23 -4.03 -15.23
CA LEU A 208 -32.33 -2.88 -15.17
C LEU A 208 -33.11 -1.58 -15.08
N ALA A 209 -32.64 -0.65 -14.24
CA ALA A 209 -33.18 0.69 -14.11
C ALA A 209 -32.07 1.73 -14.12
N SER A 210 -32.41 2.97 -14.47
CA SER A 210 -31.47 4.10 -14.31
C SER A 210 -31.17 4.34 -12.85
N HIS A 211 -29.90 4.63 -12.53
CA HIS A 211 -29.49 4.97 -11.17
C HIS A 211 -30.12 6.32 -10.77
N PRO A 212 -30.78 6.46 -9.59
CA PRO A 212 -31.50 7.66 -9.21
C PRO A 212 -30.64 8.94 -9.17
N GLN A 213 -29.38 8.83 -8.80
CA GLN A 213 -28.44 9.95 -8.69
C GLN A 213 -27.56 10.12 -9.95
N HIS A 214 -27.51 9.11 -10.80
CA HIS A 214 -26.71 9.07 -12.02
C HIS A 214 -27.57 8.52 -13.17
N PRO A 215 -28.44 9.33 -13.77
CA PRO A 215 -29.42 8.83 -14.73
C PRO A 215 -28.87 8.17 -16.00
N HIS A 216 -27.57 8.38 -16.27
CA HIS A 216 -26.86 7.74 -17.38
C HIS A 216 -26.30 6.36 -17.01
N ASP A 217 -26.26 6.04 -15.72
CA ASP A 217 -25.76 4.76 -15.25
C ASP A 217 -26.95 3.80 -15.07
N VAL A 218 -26.75 2.58 -15.52
CA VAL A 218 -27.73 1.50 -15.42
C VAL A 218 -27.32 0.57 -14.27
N GLN A 219 -28.27 0.20 -13.45
CA GLN A 219 -28.07 -0.73 -12.34
C GLN A 219 -29.09 -1.88 -12.39
N GLU A 220 -28.68 -3.04 -11.88
CA GLU A 220 -29.59 -4.15 -11.68
C GLU A 220 -30.53 -3.85 -10.52
N VAL A 221 -31.81 -4.18 -10.70
CA VAL A 221 -32.86 -4.02 -9.70
C VAL A 221 -33.70 -5.30 -9.59
N ASP A 222 -34.38 -5.48 -8.46
CA ASP A 222 -35.36 -6.55 -8.31
C ASP A 222 -36.49 -6.36 -9.36
N CYS A 223 -36.75 -7.38 -10.16
CA CYS A 223 -37.78 -7.34 -11.21
C CYS A 223 -39.20 -7.03 -10.72
N ARG A 224 -39.44 -7.13 -9.43
CA ARG A 224 -40.71 -6.68 -8.81
C ARG A 224 -40.78 -5.18 -8.60
N LYS A 225 -39.66 -4.46 -8.78
CA LYS A 225 -39.60 -3.01 -8.71
C LYS A 225 -39.72 -2.39 -10.10
N PRO A 226 -40.08 -1.11 -10.20
CA PRO A 226 -40.05 -0.40 -11.48
C PRO A 226 -38.67 -0.50 -12.12
N HIS A 227 -38.63 -0.95 -13.38
CA HIS A 227 -37.43 -1.04 -14.19
C HIS A 227 -37.71 -0.66 -15.63
N THR A 228 -36.69 -0.38 -16.41
CA THR A 228 -36.79 0.14 -17.77
C THR A 228 -36.44 -0.91 -18.83
N MET A 229 -35.75 -1.96 -18.45
CA MET A 229 -35.26 -2.97 -19.39
C MET A 229 -35.13 -4.34 -18.68
N GLU A 230 -35.39 -5.40 -19.41
CA GLU A 230 -35.00 -6.79 -19.13
C GLU A 230 -34.02 -7.28 -20.17
N THR A 231 -32.98 -8.05 -19.76
CA THR A 231 -31.94 -8.57 -20.66
C THR A 231 -32.24 -10.00 -21.10
#